data_727558c18b1f2ce86b86122f80ea7ca9
#
_entry.id   727558c18b1f2ce86b86122f80ea7ca9
#
_cell.length_a   1.000
_cell.length_b   1.000
_cell.length_c   1.000
_cell.angle_alpha   90.00
_cell.angle_beta   90.00
_cell.angle_gamma   90.00
#
_symmetry.space_group_name_H-M   'P 1'
#
loop_
_entity.id
_entity.type
_entity.pdbx_description
1 polymer ?
#
loop_
_entity_poly.entity_id
_entity_poly.type
_entity_poly.pdbx_seq_one_letter_code
_entity_poly.pdbx_strand_id
1 'polypeptide(L)'
;MRQSAEAAYQSASAQISQKAGESIKLLTSLAALPEFYDPDVPWESKTAKLDEINQYFGYMFICYVDEDIEVYTLGEEAASLASREYMQTLYSTREIQVTDGFVAGADGRTLNYTVAVPLIQDDVMTGSLFCSIYFDDAVNLLKQSAAANGAEAVLIGSKGQIMSSTGGLAFGASYTEILHEYKLIGLTTDKLETLLLARDSGSFRSLKAGNSRYTVFGPIENTNWDILVTVDFLSLFSAELPSLLL
;
A
#
# COMPACT_ATOMS: atom_id res chain seq x y z
N MET A 1 -22.05 -10.61 -10.67
CA MET A 1 -20.62 -10.31 -10.92
C MET A 1 -20.29 -8.82 -10.77
N ARG A 2 -20.87 -7.94 -11.59
CA ARG A 2 -20.53 -6.50 -11.58
C ARG A 2 -20.71 -5.90 -10.19
N GLN A 3 -21.88 -6.00 -9.61
CA GLN A 3 -22.20 -5.43 -8.28
C GLN A 3 -21.29 -5.98 -7.17
N SER A 4 -20.99 -7.29 -7.20
CA SER A 4 -20.08 -7.90 -6.20
C SER A 4 -18.64 -7.42 -6.37
N ALA A 5 -18.16 -7.29 -7.62
CA ALA A 5 -16.82 -6.76 -7.89
C ALA A 5 -16.68 -5.29 -7.47
N GLU A 6 -17.69 -4.45 -7.80
CA GLU A 6 -17.73 -3.05 -7.38
C GLU A 6 -17.78 -2.92 -5.85
N ALA A 7 -18.60 -3.72 -5.16
CA ALA A 7 -18.69 -3.69 -3.70
C ALA A 7 -17.37 -4.12 -3.02
N ALA A 8 -16.72 -5.17 -3.52
CA ALA A 8 -15.43 -5.61 -3.00
C ALA A 8 -14.33 -4.58 -3.25
N TYR A 9 -14.31 -3.98 -4.46
CA TYR A 9 -13.39 -2.89 -4.80
C TYR A 9 -13.56 -1.71 -3.83
N GLN A 10 -14.77 -1.20 -3.67
CA GLN A 10 -15.07 -0.08 -2.78
C GLN A 10 -14.68 -0.37 -1.33
N SER A 11 -15.02 -1.56 -0.84
CA SER A 11 -14.69 -1.98 0.53
C SER A 11 -13.18 -2.05 0.77
N ALA A 12 -12.44 -2.75 -0.09
CA ALA A 12 -11.00 -2.91 0.06
C ALA A 12 -10.25 -1.59 -0.12
N SER A 13 -10.58 -0.84 -1.18
CA SER A 13 -9.95 0.45 -1.47
C SER A 13 -10.15 1.45 -0.33
N ALA A 14 -11.39 1.59 0.20
CA ALA A 14 -11.68 2.51 1.28
C ALA A 14 -10.94 2.14 2.58
N GLN A 15 -10.89 0.86 2.96
CA GLN A 15 -10.23 0.43 4.20
C GLN A 15 -8.70 0.57 4.13
N ILE A 16 -8.09 0.22 3.00
CA ILE A 16 -6.64 0.37 2.82
C ILE A 16 -6.28 1.87 2.76
N SER A 17 -7.05 2.68 2.02
CA SER A 17 -6.89 4.14 1.96
C SER A 17 -7.00 4.78 3.35
N GLN A 18 -7.99 4.37 4.16
CA GLN A 18 -8.16 4.86 5.51
C GLN A 18 -6.92 4.54 6.37
N LYS A 19 -6.41 3.31 6.33
CA LYS A 19 -5.24 2.90 7.11
C LYS A 19 -3.99 3.72 6.75
N ALA A 20 -3.73 3.91 5.46
CA ALA A 20 -2.64 4.76 4.99
C ALA A 20 -2.85 6.23 5.39
N GLY A 21 -4.06 6.75 5.23
CA GLY A 21 -4.43 8.12 5.60
C GLY A 21 -4.30 8.41 7.10
N GLU A 22 -4.61 7.45 7.97
CA GLU A 22 -4.41 7.55 9.42
C GLU A 22 -2.91 7.70 9.76
N SER A 23 -2.06 6.92 9.10
CA SER A 23 -0.60 7.00 9.29
C SER A 23 -0.02 8.32 8.78
N ILE A 24 -0.47 8.79 7.61
CA ILE A 24 -0.11 10.11 7.08
C ILE A 24 -0.52 11.21 8.06
N LYS A 25 -1.76 11.16 8.55
CA LYS A 25 -2.29 12.16 9.48
C LYS A 25 -1.53 12.19 10.80
N LEU A 26 -1.20 11.01 11.36
CA LEU A 26 -0.38 10.91 12.56
C LEU A 26 0.97 11.59 12.35
N LEU A 27 1.74 11.15 11.34
CA LEU A 27 3.08 11.68 11.10
C LEU A 27 3.07 13.17 10.78
N THR A 28 2.11 13.65 9.98
CA THR A 28 1.95 15.07 9.68
C THR A 28 1.63 15.88 10.94
N SER A 29 0.82 15.33 11.87
CA SER A 29 0.54 15.99 13.14
C SER A 29 1.77 16.06 14.03
N LEU A 30 2.59 15.01 14.08
CA LEU A 30 3.86 15.02 14.81
C LEU A 30 4.87 15.97 14.17
N ALA A 31 4.98 15.97 12.84
CA ALA A 31 5.88 16.86 12.10
C ALA A 31 5.59 18.35 12.32
N ALA A 32 4.39 18.71 12.72
CA ALA A 32 4.03 20.08 13.05
C ALA A 32 4.42 20.51 14.50
N LEU A 33 4.96 19.60 15.30
CA LEU A 33 5.39 19.90 16.67
C LEU A 33 6.85 20.35 16.72
N PRO A 34 7.18 21.46 17.43
CA PRO A 34 8.56 21.92 17.58
C PRO A 34 9.53 20.86 18.09
N GLU A 35 9.04 19.96 18.94
CA GLU A 35 9.80 18.81 19.47
C GLU A 35 10.47 17.96 18.38
N PHE A 36 9.87 17.88 17.16
CA PHE A 36 10.38 17.03 16.09
C PHE A 36 11.13 17.84 15.00
N TYR A 37 10.65 19.02 14.61
CA TYR A 37 11.28 19.79 13.53
C TYR A 37 12.42 20.69 14.00
N ASP A 38 12.49 21.04 15.30
CA ASP A 38 13.56 21.89 15.83
C ASP A 38 14.89 21.12 15.87
N PRO A 39 15.92 21.57 15.13
CA PRO A 39 17.23 20.90 15.11
C PRO A 39 17.97 20.98 16.44
N ASP A 40 17.62 21.91 17.33
CA ASP A 40 18.25 22.05 18.66
C ASP A 40 17.73 20.98 19.66
N VAL A 41 16.64 20.31 19.35
CA VAL A 41 16.15 19.17 20.16
C VAL A 41 16.97 17.92 19.85
N PRO A 42 17.62 17.30 20.88
CA PRO A 42 18.42 16.09 20.70
C PRO A 42 17.63 14.96 20.04
N TRP A 43 18.24 14.27 19.09
CA TRP A 43 17.61 13.15 18.40
C TRP A 43 17.18 12.01 19.36
N GLU A 44 17.91 11.81 20.49
CA GLU A 44 17.56 10.83 21.50
C GLU A 44 16.20 11.13 22.14
N SER A 45 15.88 12.41 22.36
CA SER A 45 14.58 12.82 22.88
C SER A 45 13.48 12.59 21.87
N LYS A 46 13.74 12.91 20.58
CA LYS A 46 12.80 12.66 19.47
C LYS A 46 12.48 11.17 19.35
N THR A 47 13.51 10.32 19.30
CA THR A 47 13.34 8.87 19.15
C THR A 47 12.65 8.23 20.35
N ALA A 48 13.00 8.63 21.57
CA ALA A 48 12.33 8.13 22.78
C ALA A 48 10.82 8.46 22.78
N LYS A 49 10.47 9.66 22.32
CA LYS A 49 9.06 10.08 22.21
C LYS A 49 8.32 9.34 21.11
N LEU A 50 8.97 9.09 19.96
CA LEU A 50 8.39 8.31 18.88
C LEU A 50 8.16 6.85 19.29
N ASP A 51 9.07 6.25 20.06
CA ASP A 51 8.90 4.90 20.59
C ASP A 51 7.73 4.82 21.59
N GLU A 52 7.59 5.79 22.49
CA GLU A 52 6.42 5.90 23.40
C GLU A 52 5.11 5.96 22.59
N ILE A 53 5.05 6.79 21.54
CA ILE A 53 3.88 6.91 20.68
C ILE A 53 3.60 5.59 19.95
N ASN A 54 4.64 4.92 19.44
CA ASN A 54 4.48 3.67 18.70
C ASN A 54 3.88 2.54 19.54
N GLN A 55 4.02 2.55 20.86
CA GLN A 55 3.38 1.56 21.75
C GLN A 55 1.85 1.58 21.63
N TYR A 56 1.25 2.71 21.23
CA TYR A 56 -0.20 2.83 21.01
C TYR A 56 -0.64 2.44 19.59
N PHE A 57 0.25 2.58 18.59
CA PHE A 57 -0.09 2.34 17.19
C PHE A 57 0.34 0.96 16.69
N GLY A 58 1.36 0.37 17.29
CA GLY A 58 1.84 -0.98 16.97
C GLY A 58 2.45 -1.08 15.57
N TYR A 59 3.00 0.02 15.03
CA TYR A 59 3.80 -0.04 13.81
C TYR A 59 5.11 -0.78 14.07
N MET A 60 5.75 -1.25 13.01
CA MET A 60 7.07 -1.86 13.13
C MET A 60 8.06 -0.87 13.74
N PHE A 61 8.06 0.37 13.23
CA PHE A 61 8.85 1.50 13.73
C PHE A 61 8.13 2.81 13.48
N ILE A 62 8.38 3.83 14.33
CA ILE A 62 8.26 5.25 14.00
C ILE A 62 9.65 5.85 14.25
N CYS A 63 10.27 6.43 13.22
CA CYS A 63 11.64 6.89 13.27
C CYS A 63 11.78 8.37 12.89
N TYR A 64 12.81 8.99 13.46
CA TYR A 64 13.34 10.28 13.04
C TYR A 64 14.50 10.08 12.09
N VAL A 65 14.58 10.92 11.08
CA VAL A 65 15.68 11.00 10.10
C VAL A 65 16.15 12.45 10.04
N ASP A 66 17.43 12.69 10.11
CA ASP A 66 18.00 14.03 10.05
C ASP A 66 18.16 14.57 8.62
N GLU A 67 18.80 15.74 8.48
CA GLU A 67 19.05 16.41 7.21
C GLU A 67 20.03 15.63 6.29
N ASP A 68 20.91 14.81 6.86
CA ASP A 68 21.87 13.96 6.14
C ASP A 68 21.29 12.58 5.76
N ILE A 69 20.01 12.38 6.00
CA ILE A 69 19.25 11.12 5.75
C ILE A 69 19.79 9.95 6.60
N GLU A 70 20.25 10.24 7.79
CA GLU A 70 20.61 9.26 8.80
C GLU A 70 19.38 8.98 9.70
N VAL A 71 18.99 7.70 9.80
CA VAL A 71 17.88 7.26 10.66
C VAL A 71 18.38 6.95 12.07
N TYR A 72 17.62 7.41 13.04
CA TYR A 72 17.88 7.20 14.46
C TYR A 72 16.79 6.32 15.08
N THR A 73 17.23 5.29 15.77
CA THR A 73 16.39 4.35 16.52
C THR A 73 16.92 4.24 17.93
N LEU A 74 16.03 4.15 18.93
CA LEU A 74 16.43 4.11 20.33
C LEU A 74 17.31 2.90 20.63
N GLY A 75 18.53 3.16 21.11
CA GLY A 75 19.49 2.12 21.54
C GLY A 75 20.28 1.47 20.39
N GLU A 76 20.16 1.97 19.17
CA GLU A 76 20.92 1.50 18.00
C GLU A 76 21.85 2.59 17.46
N GLU A 77 22.85 2.21 16.67
CA GLU A 77 23.66 3.16 15.91
C GLU A 77 22.85 3.74 14.73
N ALA A 78 23.15 4.99 14.38
CA ALA A 78 22.52 5.62 13.21
C ALA A 78 22.86 4.84 11.94
N ALA A 79 21.89 4.79 11.02
CA ALA A 79 22.04 4.09 9.76
C ALA A 79 21.58 4.99 8.59
N SER A 80 22.31 4.96 7.47
CA SER A 80 21.98 5.79 6.32
C SER A 80 20.83 5.22 5.50
N LEU A 81 19.85 6.06 5.21
CA LEU A 81 18.76 5.81 4.27
C LEU A 81 18.95 6.55 2.93
N ALA A 82 20.09 7.19 2.69
CA ALA A 82 20.35 7.98 1.49
C ALA A 82 20.25 7.20 0.16
N SER A 83 20.42 5.86 0.21
CA SER A 83 20.23 4.99 -0.96
C SER A 83 18.78 4.62 -1.25
N ARG A 84 17.83 4.95 -0.37
CA ARG A 84 16.42 4.61 -0.54
C ARG A 84 15.72 5.61 -1.46
N GLU A 85 15.14 5.11 -2.56
CA GLU A 85 14.45 5.93 -3.58
C GLU A 85 13.40 6.86 -2.97
N TYR A 86 12.58 6.35 -2.03
CA TYR A 86 11.53 7.15 -1.38
C TYR A 86 12.09 8.28 -0.52
N MET A 87 13.26 8.11 0.14
CA MET A 87 13.92 9.18 0.87
C MET A 87 14.50 10.23 -0.07
N GLN A 88 15.17 9.82 -1.15
CA GLN A 88 15.67 10.75 -2.17
C GLN A 88 14.52 11.57 -2.75
N THR A 89 13.37 10.95 -3.04
CA THR A 89 12.18 11.65 -3.52
C THR A 89 11.63 12.61 -2.47
N LEU A 90 11.46 12.17 -1.21
CA LEU A 90 11.00 13.01 -0.11
C LEU A 90 11.86 14.27 0.06
N TYR A 91 13.20 14.11 0.12
CA TYR A 91 14.12 15.22 0.34
C TYR A 91 14.23 16.17 -0.85
N SER A 92 14.02 15.67 -2.07
CA SER A 92 14.05 16.50 -3.29
C SER A 92 12.72 17.22 -3.55
N THR A 93 11.58 16.59 -3.29
CA THR A 93 10.25 17.14 -3.59
C THR A 93 9.56 17.76 -2.39
N ARG A 94 9.93 17.35 -1.18
CA ARG A 94 9.26 17.66 0.10
C ARG A 94 7.81 17.16 0.15
N GLU A 95 7.48 16.17 -0.67
CA GLU A 95 6.16 15.55 -0.72
C GLU A 95 6.12 14.26 0.10
N ILE A 96 4.99 14.00 0.75
CA ILE A 96 4.75 12.77 1.51
C ILE A 96 4.96 11.56 0.61
N GLN A 97 5.68 10.57 1.11
CA GLN A 97 5.93 9.33 0.39
C GLN A 97 5.19 8.17 1.05
N VAL A 98 4.53 7.34 0.23
CA VAL A 98 4.01 6.04 0.61
C VAL A 98 4.62 5.01 -0.31
N THR A 99 5.41 4.10 0.23
CA THR A 99 6.13 3.11 -0.58
C THR A 99 5.24 1.95 -0.97
N ASP A 100 5.67 1.20 -1.99
CA ASP A 100 5.18 -0.15 -2.21
C ASP A 100 5.58 -1.09 -1.06
N GLY A 101 4.96 -2.28 -0.99
CA GLY A 101 5.39 -3.31 -0.06
C GLY A 101 6.79 -3.83 -0.39
N PHE A 102 7.67 -3.90 0.61
CA PHE A 102 9.04 -4.41 0.48
C PHE A 102 9.47 -5.17 1.74
N VAL A 103 10.54 -5.96 1.61
CA VAL A 103 11.11 -6.67 2.77
C VAL A 103 11.88 -5.69 3.65
N ALA A 104 11.55 -5.66 4.95
CA ALA A 104 12.21 -4.79 5.92
C ALA A 104 13.72 -5.07 5.98
N GLY A 105 14.52 -4.01 5.95
CA GLY A 105 15.97 -4.11 6.08
C GLY A 105 16.40 -4.59 7.46
N ALA A 106 15.62 -4.30 8.50
CA ALA A 106 15.93 -4.61 9.89
C ALA A 106 15.98 -6.12 10.18
N ASP A 107 15.11 -6.92 9.57
CA ASP A 107 15.06 -8.37 9.83
C ASP A 107 15.22 -9.25 8.57
N GLY A 108 15.20 -8.65 7.39
CA GLY A 108 15.32 -9.33 6.11
C GLY A 108 14.18 -10.29 5.76
N ARG A 109 13.05 -10.22 6.44
CA ARG A 109 11.92 -11.16 6.29
C ARG A 109 10.55 -10.48 6.22
N THR A 110 10.30 -9.53 7.11
CA THR A 110 8.98 -8.91 7.28
C THR A 110 8.65 -8.02 6.10
N LEU A 111 7.53 -8.26 5.45
CA LEU A 111 6.99 -7.34 4.46
C LEU A 111 6.38 -6.14 5.17
N ASN A 112 6.79 -4.96 4.76
CA ASN A 112 6.25 -3.69 5.24
C ASN A 112 6.05 -2.71 4.09
N TYR A 113 5.39 -1.61 4.38
CA TYR A 113 5.42 -0.39 3.60
C TYR A 113 5.71 0.79 4.51
N THR A 114 6.21 1.87 3.95
CA THR A 114 6.62 3.05 4.70
C THR A 114 5.77 4.24 4.30
N VAL A 115 5.34 5.00 5.30
CA VAL A 115 4.83 6.36 5.13
C VAL A 115 5.88 7.30 5.68
N ALA A 116 6.31 8.29 4.89
CA ALA A 116 7.32 9.26 5.29
C ALA A 116 6.83 10.70 5.01
N VAL A 117 7.07 11.60 5.97
CA VAL A 117 6.66 13.00 5.90
C VAL A 117 7.88 13.91 6.18
N PRO A 118 8.00 15.06 5.51
CA PRO A 118 9.09 16.00 5.76
C PRO A 118 8.89 16.77 7.07
N LEU A 119 9.99 17.09 7.74
CA LEU A 119 10.06 18.08 8.81
C LEU A 119 10.52 19.40 8.20
N ILE A 120 9.68 20.43 8.30
CA ILE A 120 9.95 21.74 7.68
C ILE A 120 9.81 22.83 8.73
N GLN A 121 10.86 23.64 8.89
CA GLN A 121 10.86 24.83 9.70
C GLN A 121 11.28 26.02 8.83
N ASP A 122 10.50 27.10 8.80
CA ASP A 122 10.80 28.32 8.06
C ASP A 122 11.20 28.05 6.59
N ASP A 123 10.48 27.19 5.89
CA ASP A 123 10.73 26.70 4.53
C ASP A 123 12.05 25.89 4.36
N VAL A 124 12.74 25.55 5.44
CA VAL A 124 13.92 24.69 5.43
C VAL A 124 13.53 23.29 5.88
N MET A 125 13.98 22.29 5.14
CA MET A 125 13.81 20.90 5.55
C MET A 125 14.87 20.55 6.59
N THR A 126 14.42 20.19 7.81
CA THR A 126 15.28 19.87 8.96
C THR A 126 15.38 18.36 9.20
N GLY A 127 14.69 17.55 8.39
CA GLY A 127 14.68 16.10 8.51
C GLY A 127 13.36 15.51 8.03
N SER A 128 13.06 14.31 8.49
CA SER A 128 11.79 13.62 8.21
C SER A 128 11.36 12.71 9.34
N LEU A 129 10.07 12.39 9.38
CA LEU A 129 9.53 11.29 10.16
C LEU A 129 9.03 10.19 9.23
N PHE A 130 9.21 8.94 9.59
CA PHE A 130 8.54 7.85 8.90
C PHE A 130 8.04 6.78 9.86
N CYS A 131 6.98 6.09 9.46
CA CYS A 131 6.57 4.84 10.09
C CYS A 131 6.66 3.68 9.11
N SER A 132 7.12 2.54 9.60
CA SER A 132 7.14 1.27 8.89
C SER A 132 5.97 0.43 9.37
N ILE A 133 5.09 0.05 8.45
CA ILE A 133 3.81 -0.58 8.75
C ILE A 133 3.81 -2.00 8.21
N TYR A 134 3.35 -2.96 9.01
CA TYR A 134 3.22 -4.35 8.56
C TYR A 134 2.31 -4.45 7.34
N PHE A 135 2.83 -5.01 6.26
CA PHE A 135 2.07 -5.16 5.01
C PHE A 135 0.90 -6.15 5.14
N ASP A 136 1.00 -7.06 6.10
CA ASP A 136 -0.06 -8.01 6.43
C ASP A 136 -1.38 -7.33 6.81
N ASP A 137 -1.36 -6.11 7.35
CA ASP A 137 -2.58 -5.34 7.62
C ASP A 137 -3.35 -5.07 6.31
N ALA A 138 -2.67 -4.57 5.27
CA ALA A 138 -3.29 -4.33 3.96
C ALA A 138 -3.74 -5.64 3.30
N VAL A 139 -2.93 -6.70 3.41
CA VAL A 139 -3.27 -8.04 2.90
C VAL A 139 -4.53 -8.61 3.56
N ASN A 140 -4.68 -8.44 4.87
CA ASN A 140 -5.84 -8.92 5.60
C ASN A 140 -7.12 -8.16 5.21
N LEU A 141 -7.05 -6.83 5.05
CA LEU A 141 -8.15 -6.02 4.56
C LEU A 141 -8.59 -6.43 3.14
N LEU A 142 -7.61 -6.68 2.27
CA LEU A 142 -7.83 -7.19 0.92
C LEU A 142 -8.58 -8.53 0.94
N LYS A 143 -8.08 -9.49 1.73
CA LYS A 143 -8.68 -10.83 1.87
C LYS A 143 -10.11 -10.79 2.40
N GLN A 144 -10.35 -10.01 3.46
CA GLN A 144 -11.68 -9.89 4.07
C GLN A 144 -12.69 -9.30 3.08
N SER A 145 -12.33 -8.23 2.39
CA SER A 145 -13.21 -7.56 1.41
C SER A 145 -13.51 -8.46 0.22
N ALA A 146 -12.52 -9.19 -0.28
CA ALA A 146 -12.69 -10.13 -1.38
C ALA A 146 -13.59 -11.31 -0.97
N ALA A 147 -13.31 -11.94 0.16
CA ALA A 147 -14.09 -13.09 0.66
C ALA A 147 -15.56 -12.75 0.91
N ALA A 148 -15.85 -11.58 1.50
CA ALA A 148 -17.21 -11.12 1.77
C ALA A 148 -18.08 -10.98 0.51
N ASN A 149 -17.45 -10.84 -0.66
CA ASN A 149 -18.13 -10.62 -1.94
C ASN A 149 -17.93 -11.76 -2.95
N GLY A 150 -17.34 -12.88 -2.55
CA GLY A 150 -17.03 -13.99 -3.45
C GLY A 150 -16.12 -13.60 -4.61
N ALA A 151 -15.15 -12.72 -4.34
CA ALA A 151 -14.23 -12.13 -5.32
C ALA A 151 -12.79 -12.58 -5.09
N GLU A 152 -11.98 -12.48 -6.12
CA GLU A 152 -10.52 -12.48 -6.03
C GLU A 152 -10.04 -11.03 -6.12
N ALA A 153 -9.00 -10.68 -5.36
CA ALA A 153 -8.42 -9.36 -5.40
C ALA A 153 -6.90 -9.42 -5.54
N VAL A 154 -6.36 -8.44 -6.26
CA VAL A 154 -4.93 -8.27 -6.49
C VAL A 154 -4.57 -6.83 -6.14
N LEU A 155 -3.54 -6.66 -5.32
CA LEU A 155 -2.94 -5.37 -4.99
C LEU A 155 -1.69 -5.20 -5.85
N ILE A 156 -1.61 -4.06 -6.53
CA ILE A 156 -0.53 -3.74 -7.48
C ILE A 156 0.21 -2.51 -7.00
N GLY A 157 1.53 -2.57 -7.05
CA GLY A 157 2.40 -1.45 -6.71
C GLY A 157 2.60 -0.47 -7.86
N SER A 158 3.32 0.60 -7.58
CA SER A 158 3.57 1.74 -8.48
C SER A 158 4.22 1.38 -9.82
N LYS A 159 4.89 0.23 -9.90
CA LYS A 159 5.57 -0.28 -11.11
C LYS A 159 4.79 -1.41 -11.81
N GLY A 160 3.50 -1.64 -11.45
CA GLY A 160 2.66 -2.69 -12.03
C GLY A 160 2.92 -4.11 -11.51
N GLN A 161 3.80 -4.24 -10.49
CA GLN A 161 4.08 -5.52 -9.85
C GLN A 161 3.00 -5.91 -8.84
N ILE A 162 2.73 -7.21 -8.73
CA ILE A 162 1.82 -7.76 -7.74
C ILE A 162 2.46 -7.68 -6.36
N MET A 163 1.80 -6.99 -5.42
CA MET A 163 2.20 -6.93 -4.03
C MET A 163 1.44 -7.95 -3.16
N SER A 164 0.20 -8.27 -3.53
CA SER A 164 -0.60 -9.30 -2.87
C SER A 164 -1.70 -9.81 -3.80
N SER A 165 -2.12 -11.06 -3.62
CA SER A 165 -3.23 -11.66 -4.35
C SER A 165 -3.97 -12.66 -3.47
N THR A 166 -5.30 -12.62 -3.51
CA THR A 166 -6.14 -13.67 -2.88
C THR A 166 -6.28 -14.90 -3.75
N GLY A 167 -5.97 -14.78 -5.06
CA GLY A 167 -6.00 -15.87 -6.04
C GLY A 167 -4.66 -16.60 -6.22
N GLY A 168 -3.67 -16.37 -5.34
CA GLY A 168 -2.40 -17.10 -5.33
C GLY A 168 -1.38 -16.65 -6.40
N LEU A 169 -1.53 -15.45 -6.97
CA LEU A 169 -0.52 -14.89 -7.86
C LEU A 169 0.75 -14.53 -7.08
N ALA A 170 1.92 -14.71 -7.70
CA ALA A 170 3.21 -14.53 -7.04
C ALA A 170 3.53 -13.05 -6.78
N PHE A 171 4.06 -12.76 -5.60
CA PHE A 171 4.62 -11.44 -5.27
C PHE A 171 5.73 -11.06 -6.25
N GLY A 172 5.75 -9.81 -6.70
CA GLY A 172 6.74 -9.26 -7.62
C GLY A 172 6.51 -9.58 -9.09
N ALA A 173 5.56 -10.49 -9.44
CA ALA A 173 5.22 -10.77 -10.84
C ALA A 173 4.49 -9.56 -11.47
N SER A 174 4.68 -9.34 -12.78
CA SER A 174 3.91 -8.36 -13.54
C SER A 174 2.48 -8.83 -13.74
N TYR A 175 1.52 -8.02 -13.35
CA TYR A 175 0.09 -8.36 -13.54
C TYR A 175 -0.28 -8.42 -15.02
N THR A 176 0.25 -7.52 -15.83
CA THR A 176 -0.05 -7.45 -17.27
C THR A 176 0.50 -8.65 -18.02
N GLU A 177 1.68 -9.19 -17.63
CA GLU A 177 2.21 -10.43 -18.20
C GLU A 177 1.31 -11.63 -17.91
N ILE A 178 0.75 -11.73 -16.70
CA ILE A 178 -0.18 -12.80 -16.34
C ILE A 178 -1.47 -12.72 -17.18
N LEU A 179 -1.91 -11.51 -17.55
CA LEU A 179 -3.12 -11.33 -18.35
C LEU A 179 -2.99 -11.84 -19.80
N HIS A 180 -1.80 -12.13 -20.31
CA HIS A 180 -1.64 -12.78 -21.62
C HIS A 180 -2.31 -14.16 -21.68
N GLU A 181 -2.53 -14.81 -20.53
CA GLU A 181 -3.27 -16.07 -20.44
C GLU A 181 -4.80 -15.90 -20.58
N TYR A 182 -5.29 -14.64 -20.55
CA TYR A 182 -6.70 -14.29 -20.57
C TYR A 182 -7.10 -13.66 -21.90
N LYS A 183 -8.27 -14.02 -22.41
CA LYS A 183 -8.88 -13.30 -23.51
C LYS A 183 -9.64 -12.10 -22.93
N LEU A 184 -9.07 -10.90 -23.03
CA LEU A 184 -9.75 -9.66 -22.65
C LEU A 184 -10.86 -9.33 -23.64
N ILE A 185 -11.98 -8.75 -23.16
CA ILE A 185 -13.13 -8.36 -23.97
C ILE A 185 -13.35 -6.85 -23.77
N GLY A 186 -13.24 -6.11 -24.88
CA GLY A 186 -13.45 -4.65 -24.89
C GLY A 186 -12.25 -3.83 -24.42
N LEU A 187 -11.12 -4.48 -24.08
CA LEU A 187 -9.88 -3.85 -23.65
C LEU A 187 -8.69 -4.70 -24.11
N THR A 188 -7.57 -4.06 -24.46
CA THR A 188 -6.29 -4.74 -24.68
C THR A 188 -5.40 -4.67 -23.46
N THR A 189 -4.41 -5.58 -23.36
CA THR A 189 -3.43 -5.58 -22.25
C THR A 189 -2.67 -4.26 -22.19
N ASP A 190 -2.17 -3.75 -23.33
CA ASP A 190 -1.43 -2.48 -23.41
C ASP A 190 -2.30 -1.29 -22.96
N LYS A 191 -3.60 -1.30 -23.29
CA LYS A 191 -4.51 -0.25 -22.84
C LYS A 191 -4.76 -0.33 -21.34
N LEU A 192 -4.89 -1.54 -20.78
CA LEU A 192 -5.02 -1.72 -19.34
C LEU A 192 -3.77 -1.24 -18.61
N GLU A 193 -2.58 -1.60 -19.10
CA GLU A 193 -1.32 -1.12 -18.55
C GLU A 193 -1.24 0.41 -18.55
N THR A 194 -1.62 1.04 -19.68
CA THR A 194 -1.70 2.50 -19.76
C THR A 194 -2.63 3.11 -18.71
N LEU A 195 -3.79 2.50 -18.48
CA LEU A 195 -4.76 2.97 -17.48
C LEU A 195 -4.23 2.80 -16.04
N LEU A 196 -3.58 1.68 -15.73
CA LEU A 196 -2.97 1.45 -14.41
C LEU A 196 -1.83 2.44 -14.15
N LEU A 197 -0.94 2.66 -15.12
CA LEU A 197 0.14 3.65 -14.99
C LEU A 197 -0.38 5.09 -14.85
N ALA A 198 -1.52 5.40 -15.49
CA ALA A 198 -2.20 6.70 -15.36
C ALA A 198 -3.03 6.80 -14.07
N ARG A 199 -3.11 5.72 -13.27
CA ARG A 199 -3.95 5.61 -12.08
C ARG A 199 -5.43 5.88 -12.37
N ASP A 200 -5.89 5.42 -13.53
CA ASP A 200 -7.29 5.51 -13.94
C ASP A 200 -8.10 4.33 -13.41
N SER A 201 -9.39 4.57 -13.16
CA SER A 201 -10.34 3.53 -12.79
C SER A 201 -11.07 2.96 -13.99
N GLY A 202 -11.47 1.70 -13.89
CA GLY A 202 -12.25 1.09 -14.97
C GLY A 202 -12.73 -0.31 -14.65
N SER A 203 -13.26 -0.96 -15.68
CA SER A 203 -13.65 -2.36 -15.61
C SER A 203 -13.53 -3.03 -16.97
N PHE A 204 -13.32 -4.35 -16.94
CA PHE A 204 -13.29 -5.17 -18.14
C PHE A 204 -13.84 -6.57 -17.89
N ARG A 205 -14.12 -7.25 -19.00
CA ARG A 205 -14.44 -8.68 -18.98
C ARG A 205 -13.28 -9.49 -19.52
N SER A 206 -13.12 -10.71 -19.01
CA SER A 206 -12.13 -11.64 -19.53
C SER A 206 -12.68 -13.07 -19.55
N LEU A 207 -12.05 -13.91 -20.36
CA LEU A 207 -12.27 -15.36 -20.38
C LEU A 207 -10.97 -16.08 -20.04
N LYS A 208 -11.06 -17.02 -19.11
CA LYS A 208 -9.98 -17.98 -18.82
C LYS A 208 -10.57 -19.38 -18.83
N ALA A 209 -10.04 -20.25 -19.69
CA ALA A 209 -10.51 -21.63 -19.84
C ALA A 209 -12.06 -21.74 -20.03
N GLY A 210 -12.66 -20.81 -20.79
CA GLY A 210 -14.10 -20.75 -21.04
C GLY A 210 -14.94 -20.11 -19.93
N ASN A 211 -14.34 -19.76 -18.80
CA ASN A 211 -15.03 -19.14 -17.68
C ASN A 211 -15.04 -17.61 -17.82
N SER A 212 -16.20 -16.98 -17.69
CA SER A 212 -16.37 -15.52 -17.80
C SER A 212 -16.07 -14.87 -16.47
N ARG A 213 -15.25 -13.81 -16.50
CA ARG A 213 -14.82 -13.03 -15.35
C ARG A 213 -15.14 -11.54 -15.58
N TYR A 214 -15.46 -10.84 -14.52
CA TYR A 214 -15.63 -9.39 -14.52
C TYR A 214 -14.67 -8.76 -13.49
N THR A 215 -13.84 -7.84 -13.96
CA THR A 215 -12.83 -7.16 -13.14
C THR A 215 -13.14 -5.67 -13.07
N VAL A 216 -13.09 -5.12 -11.87
CA VAL A 216 -13.06 -3.68 -11.57
C VAL A 216 -11.67 -3.34 -11.08
N PHE A 217 -11.14 -2.21 -11.49
CA PHE A 217 -9.81 -1.76 -11.09
C PHE A 217 -9.76 -0.25 -10.87
N GLY A 218 -8.79 0.19 -10.11
CA GLY A 218 -8.48 1.61 -9.92
C GLY A 218 -7.54 1.85 -8.74
N PRO A 219 -7.16 3.12 -8.54
CA PRO A 219 -6.22 3.52 -7.51
C PRO A 219 -6.81 3.41 -6.12
N ILE A 220 -5.93 3.23 -5.14
CA ILE A 220 -6.23 3.39 -3.72
C ILE A 220 -5.72 4.76 -3.30
N GLU A 221 -6.61 5.62 -2.82
CA GLU A 221 -6.25 6.95 -2.31
C GLU A 221 -5.22 6.85 -1.17
N ASN A 222 -4.44 7.90 -0.95
CA ASN A 222 -3.37 7.96 0.03
C ASN A 222 -2.24 6.93 -0.17
N THR A 223 -2.18 6.27 -1.31
CA THR A 223 -1.12 5.32 -1.69
C THR A 223 -0.74 5.49 -3.15
N ASN A 224 0.34 4.84 -3.57
CA ASN A 224 0.71 4.69 -4.98
C ASN A 224 0.24 3.34 -5.56
N TRP A 225 -0.73 2.70 -4.90
CA TRP A 225 -1.18 1.36 -5.24
C TRP A 225 -2.47 1.37 -6.04
N ASP A 226 -2.63 0.35 -6.85
CA ASP A 226 -3.88 0.02 -7.53
C ASP A 226 -4.43 -1.31 -7.01
N ILE A 227 -5.74 -1.46 -7.08
CA ILE A 227 -6.42 -2.71 -6.75
C ILE A 227 -7.24 -3.19 -7.94
N LEU A 228 -7.17 -4.48 -8.21
CA LEU A 228 -8.05 -5.15 -9.17
C LEU A 228 -8.89 -6.18 -8.42
N VAL A 229 -10.18 -6.14 -8.61
CA VAL A 229 -11.13 -7.08 -8.01
C VAL A 229 -11.89 -7.81 -9.10
N THR A 230 -11.82 -9.12 -9.08
CA THR A 230 -12.39 -10.00 -10.10
C THR A 230 -13.42 -10.93 -9.49
N VAL A 231 -14.59 -11.00 -10.09
CA VAL A 231 -15.63 -11.99 -9.80
C VAL A 231 -15.76 -12.95 -10.97
N ASP A 232 -15.73 -14.22 -10.64
CA ASP A 232 -15.85 -15.32 -11.56
C ASP A 232 -17.32 -15.78 -11.65
N PHE A 233 -17.80 -16.09 -12.87
CA PHE A 233 -19.19 -16.52 -13.04
C PHE A 233 -19.50 -17.82 -12.26
N LEU A 234 -18.56 -18.76 -12.22
CA LEU A 234 -18.76 -20.03 -11.50
C LEU A 234 -18.74 -19.86 -9.98
N SER A 235 -17.97 -18.92 -9.44
CA SER A 235 -17.91 -18.67 -8.00
C SER A 235 -19.23 -18.19 -7.41
N LEU A 236 -20.04 -17.47 -8.19
CA LEU A 236 -21.37 -17.02 -7.76
C LEU A 236 -22.35 -18.19 -7.54
N PHE A 237 -22.25 -19.26 -8.32
CA PHE A 237 -23.13 -20.43 -8.20
C PHE A 237 -22.71 -21.36 -7.06
N SER A 238 -21.43 -21.43 -6.74
CA SER A 238 -20.92 -22.25 -5.63
C SER A 238 -21.29 -21.70 -4.26
N ALA A 239 -21.54 -20.39 -4.14
CA ALA A 239 -21.96 -19.75 -2.90
C ALA A 239 -23.46 -19.93 -2.59
N GLU A 240 -24.30 -20.16 -3.61
CA GLU A 240 -25.76 -20.31 -3.43
C GLU A 240 -26.24 -21.78 -3.26
N LEU A 241 -25.41 -22.75 -3.63
CA LEU A 241 -25.78 -24.18 -3.56
C LEU A 241 -26.08 -24.76 -2.16
N PRO A 242 -25.49 -24.30 -1.04
CA PRO A 242 -25.84 -24.82 0.29
C PRO A 242 -27.23 -24.43 0.76
N SER A 243 -27.87 -23.40 0.20
CA SER A 243 -29.20 -22.92 0.63
C SER A 243 -30.38 -23.57 -0.11
N LEU A 244 -30.13 -24.35 -1.17
CA LEU A 244 -31.18 -25.02 -1.99
C LEU A 244 -31.35 -26.50 -1.66
N LEU A 245 -30.58 -27.07 -0.74
CA LEU A 245 -30.59 -28.47 -0.35
C LEU A 245 -31.03 -28.69 1.12
N LEU A 246 -31.64 -27.69 1.75
CA LEU A 246 -32.38 -27.79 3.03
C LEU A 246 -33.83 -27.36 2.82
#